data_0809112aa7b36ad6755cda379cdf8b99
#
_entry.id   0809112aa7b36ad6755cda379cdf8b99
#
_cell.length_a   1.000
_cell.length_b   1.000
_cell.length_c   1.000
_cell.angle_alpha   90.00
_cell.angle_beta   90.00
_cell.angle_gamma   90.00
#
_symmetry.space_group_name_H-M   'P 1'
#
loop_
_entity.id
_entity.type
_entity.pdbx_description
1 polymer ?
#
loop_
_entity_poly.entity_id
_entity_poly.type
_entity_poly.pdbx_seq_one_letter_code
_entity_poly.pdbx_strand_id
1 'polypeptide(L)'
;MEHYTEFLPISRADMEARGWDQLDFVVVGGDAYVDHPSFGTAIISRLLEAEGYKVGVLAQPRYTDCEDFKRFGKPKYGFFIGGGNVDSMVSHYSVAKIPRAEDEYSPGGKGGARPDRSATVYTRLAKQAYPDLPVILGGLEASLRRFAHYDYWLDTVLPSIAEDSGADIISFGMGEHQTVEIARRLAAGEPVESITDVDGTCYLTDFDHLPERYVECAGFRKVASDKVAYAKACRIQMDNQDVVSGNIIVQKQSEKYLVQNIPAKPLVRWELDKVYALPYTRRYHPIYEAMGGVPAIREVQFSIIQNRGCFGGCNFCAIQLLSLIHISEPTR
;
A
#
# COMPACT_ATOMS: atom_id res chain seq x y z
N MET A 1 -13.95 25.82 -11.97
CA MET A 1 -13.95 24.78 -10.93
C MET A 1 -13.44 25.42 -9.66
N GLU A 2 -14.10 25.20 -8.54
CA GLU A 2 -13.57 25.62 -7.25
C GLU A 2 -12.29 24.82 -6.93
N HIS A 3 -11.22 25.49 -6.54
CA HIS A 3 -9.97 24.85 -6.14
C HIS A 3 -9.94 24.77 -4.63
N TYR A 4 -9.90 23.56 -4.11
CA TYR A 4 -9.87 23.28 -2.68
C TYR A 4 -8.42 23.16 -2.21
N THR A 5 -7.80 24.29 -1.90
CA THR A 5 -6.37 24.36 -1.57
C THR A 5 -5.99 23.67 -0.25
N GLU A 6 -6.95 23.37 0.61
CA GLU A 6 -6.76 22.58 1.82
C GLU A 6 -6.57 21.05 1.54
N PHE A 7 -7.04 20.56 0.37
CA PHE A 7 -6.80 19.20 -0.09
C PHE A 7 -5.57 19.14 -1.00
N LEU A 8 -4.92 18.00 -1.08
CA LEU A 8 -3.89 17.76 -2.08
C LEU A 8 -4.49 17.74 -3.50
N PRO A 9 -3.74 18.12 -4.52
CA PRO A 9 -4.20 18.11 -5.90
C PRO A 9 -4.74 16.76 -6.36
N ILE A 10 -5.90 16.79 -7.01
CA ILE A 10 -6.51 15.63 -7.69
C ILE A 10 -6.59 15.82 -9.20
N SER A 11 -6.21 17.01 -9.68
CA SER A 11 -6.23 17.39 -11.08
C SER A 11 -5.04 18.30 -11.44
N ARG A 12 -4.77 18.43 -12.73
CA ARG A 12 -3.76 19.36 -13.22
C ARG A 12 -4.10 20.81 -12.89
N ALA A 13 -5.38 21.17 -12.93
CA ALA A 13 -5.81 22.52 -12.55
C ALA A 13 -5.51 22.86 -11.08
N ASP A 14 -5.59 21.87 -10.17
CA ASP A 14 -5.22 22.08 -8.75
C ASP A 14 -3.70 22.27 -8.57
N MET A 15 -2.89 21.61 -9.40
CA MET A 15 -1.44 21.83 -9.43
C MET A 15 -1.12 23.25 -9.90
N GLU A 16 -1.74 23.68 -11.00
CA GLU A 16 -1.57 25.02 -11.57
C GLU A 16 -1.99 26.11 -10.59
N ALA A 17 -3.10 25.90 -9.85
CA ALA A 17 -3.55 26.83 -8.79
C ALA A 17 -2.53 26.95 -7.64
N ARG A 18 -1.66 25.94 -7.43
CA ARG A 18 -0.54 25.97 -6.48
C ARG A 18 0.78 26.47 -7.09
N GLY A 19 0.79 26.81 -8.38
CA GLY A 19 2.01 27.18 -9.11
C GLY A 19 2.96 25.99 -9.35
N TRP A 20 2.42 24.77 -9.45
CA TRP A 20 3.21 23.56 -9.66
C TRP A 20 3.10 23.07 -11.10
N ASP A 21 4.22 22.98 -11.79
CA ASP A 21 4.28 22.48 -13.17
C ASP A 21 4.38 20.95 -13.22
N GLN A 22 5.01 20.34 -12.20
CA GLN A 22 5.25 18.91 -12.11
C GLN A 22 5.12 18.44 -10.64
N LEU A 23 4.56 17.26 -10.44
CA LEU A 23 4.56 16.56 -9.15
C LEU A 23 5.88 15.80 -8.95
N ASP A 24 6.30 15.68 -7.69
CA ASP A 24 7.37 14.79 -7.30
C ASP A 24 6.88 13.34 -7.24
N PHE A 25 5.75 13.12 -6.58
CA PHE A 25 5.11 11.82 -6.44
C PHE A 25 3.61 11.87 -6.72
N VAL A 26 3.06 10.75 -7.18
CA VAL A 26 1.61 10.52 -7.23
C VAL A 26 1.27 9.37 -6.28
N VAL A 27 0.33 9.63 -5.37
CA VAL A 27 -0.20 8.60 -4.47
C VAL A 27 -1.53 8.09 -5.03
N VAL A 28 -1.61 6.80 -5.32
CA VAL A 28 -2.78 6.14 -5.91
C VAL A 28 -3.52 5.33 -4.86
N GLY A 29 -4.81 5.53 -4.75
CA GLY A 29 -5.66 4.83 -3.78
C GLY A 29 -6.83 4.09 -4.41
N GLY A 30 -7.17 2.92 -3.86
CA GLY A 30 -8.37 2.18 -4.22
C GLY A 30 -9.66 2.75 -3.64
N ASP A 31 -9.58 3.64 -2.67
CA ASP A 31 -10.70 4.35 -2.07
C ASP A 31 -10.90 5.73 -2.69
N ALA A 32 -12.10 6.30 -2.57
CA ALA A 32 -12.32 7.72 -2.82
C ALA A 32 -11.42 8.57 -1.91
N TYR A 33 -11.06 9.78 -2.34
CA TYR A 33 -10.16 10.63 -1.57
C TYR A 33 -10.84 11.16 -0.31
N VAL A 34 -10.45 10.58 0.80
CA VAL A 34 -10.79 11.02 2.16
C VAL A 34 -9.48 11.42 2.85
N ASP A 35 -9.36 12.71 3.16
CA ASP A 35 -8.16 13.27 3.79
C ASP A 35 -8.26 13.17 5.31
N HIS A 36 -8.12 11.97 5.82
CA HIS A 36 -8.28 11.63 7.24
C HIS A 36 -7.19 10.63 7.69
N PRO A 37 -6.65 10.73 8.91
CA PRO A 37 -5.57 9.85 9.39
C PRO A 37 -5.98 8.38 9.59
N SER A 38 -7.25 8.01 9.37
CA SER A 38 -7.69 6.62 9.28
C SER A 38 -7.56 6.02 7.88
N PHE A 39 -7.09 6.80 6.89
CA PHE A 39 -6.93 6.37 5.51
C PHE A 39 -5.44 6.35 5.13
N GLY A 40 -4.95 5.18 4.73
CA GLY A 40 -3.54 5.01 4.37
C GLY A 40 -3.08 5.97 3.26
N THR A 41 -3.91 6.18 2.23
CA THR A 41 -3.63 7.14 1.15
C THR A 41 -3.40 8.56 1.69
N ALA A 42 -4.22 9.01 2.65
CA ALA A 42 -4.07 10.33 3.26
C ALA A 42 -2.79 10.41 4.11
N ILE A 43 -2.48 9.37 4.90
CA ILE A 43 -1.26 9.34 5.72
C ILE A 43 -0.02 9.47 4.81
N ILE A 44 0.09 8.61 3.81
CA ILE A 44 1.26 8.58 2.91
C ILE A 44 1.39 9.89 2.12
N SER A 45 0.29 10.43 1.59
CA SER A 45 0.34 11.65 0.80
C SER A 45 0.67 12.89 1.67
N ARG A 46 0.08 13.02 2.86
CA ARG A 46 0.39 14.12 3.79
C ARG A 46 1.79 14.01 4.38
N LEU A 47 2.29 12.79 4.60
CA LEU A 47 3.66 12.57 5.05
C LEU A 47 4.68 13.04 4.00
N LEU A 48 4.49 12.66 2.74
CA LEU A 48 5.34 13.13 1.64
C LEU A 48 5.26 14.66 1.46
N GLU A 49 4.06 15.25 1.58
CA GLU A 49 3.90 16.71 1.56
C GLU A 49 4.69 17.38 2.70
N ALA A 50 4.63 16.82 3.91
CA ALA A 50 5.35 17.33 5.08
C ALA A 50 6.88 17.23 4.94
N GLU A 51 7.38 16.28 4.15
CA GLU A 51 8.80 16.18 3.78
C GLU A 51 9.18 17.13 2.63
N GLY A 52 8.24 17.98 2.16
CA GLY A 52 8.49 19.01 1.16
C GLY A 52 8.27 18.60 -0.30
N TYR A 53 7.72 17.41 -0.55
CA TYR A 53 7.43 16.94 -1.91
C TYR A 53 6.10 17.49 -2.44
N LYS A 54 6.06 17.74 -3.75
CA LYS A 54 4.82 18.06 -4.48
C LYS A 54 4.07 16.78 -4.78
N VAL A 55 2.95 16.58 -4.10
CA VAL A 55 2.18 15.32 -4.13
C VAL A 55 0.81 15.52 -4.75
N GLY A 56 0.43 14.62 -5.66
CA GLY A 56 -0.95 14.53 -6.16
C GLY A 56 -1.61 13.23 -5.69
N VAL A 57 -2.91 13.27 -5.47
CA VAL A 57 -3.71 12.10 -5.08
C VAL A 57 -4.56 11.64 -6.25
N LEU A 58 -4.36 10.41 -6.68
CA LEU A 58 -5.12 9.73 -7.72
C LEU A 58 -6.01 8.67 -7.07
N ALA A 59 -7.21 9.08 -6.66
CA ALA A 59 -8.16 8.23 -5.97
C ALA A 59 -9.09 7.53 -6.97
N GLN A 60 -9.23 6.22 -6.86
CA GLN A 60 -10.07 5.38 -7.72
C GLN A 60 -9.93 5.72 -9.21
N PRO A 61 -8.70 5.66 -9.78
CA PRO A 61 -8.53 5.91 -11.20
C PRO A 61 -9.32 4.90 -12.02
N ARG A 62 -9.78 5.33 -13.18
CA ARG A 62 -10.36 4.44 -14.18
C ARG A 62 -9.35 3.32 -14.50
N TYR A 63 -9.82 2.09 -14.55
CA TYR A 63 -8.97 0.91 -14.69
C TYR A 63 -9.12 0.18 -16.02
N THR A 64 -9.84 0.78 -16.97
CA THR A 64 -9.99 0.24 -18.33
C THR A 64 -8.79 0.55 -19.22
N ASP A 65 -8.02 1.58 -18.87
CA ASP A 65 -6.82 2.04 -19.57
C ASP A 65 -5.91 2.81 -18.60
N CYS A 66 -4.74 3.26 -19.08
CA CYS A 66 -3.77 3.98 -18.25
C CYS A 66 -3.88 5.53 -18.32
N GLU A 67 -4.93 6.08 -18.95
CA GLU A 67 -5.00 7.52 -19.20
C GLU A 67 -5.15 8.34 -17.91
N ASP A 68 -5.87 7.83 -16.92
CA ASP A 68 -5.98 8.52 -15.63
C ASP A 68 -4.63 8.66 -14.90
N PHE A 69 -3.71 7.72 -15.10
CA PHE A 69 -2.36 7.79 -14.55
C PHE A 69 -1.50 8.89 -15.18
N LYS A 70 -1.90 9.41 -16.35
CA LYS A 70 -1.28 10.53 -17.03
C LYS A 70 -1.91 11.89 -16.70
N ARG A 71 -2.96 11.91 -15.88
CA ARG A 71 -3.76 13.11 -15.54
C ARG A 71 -2.92 14.29 -15.05
N PHE A 72 -1.90 14.04 -14.26
CA PHE A 72 -0.98 15.04 -13.71
C PHE A 72 0.24 15.32 -14.60
N GLY A 73 0.43 14.56 -15.69
CA GLY A 73 1.69 14.46 -16.40
C GLY A 73 2.63 13.47 -15.70
N LYS A 74 3.87 13.35 -16.20
CA LYS A 74 4.88 12.44 -15.65
C LYS A 74 5.39 12.96 -14.30
N PRO A 75 5.20 12.24 -13.17
CA PRO A 75 5.81 12.63 -11.90
C PRO A 75 7.32 12.50 -11.98
N LYS A 76 8.02 13.23 -11.12
CA LYS A 76 9.48 13.31 -11.17
C LYS A 76 10.14 12.02 -10.66
N TYR A 77 9.61 11.42 -9.60
CA TYR A 77 10.27 10.32 -8.92
C TYR A 77 9.49 9.00 -8.94
N GLY A 78 8.16 9.01 -9.01
CA GLY A 78 7.38 7.77 -9.11
C GLY A 78 6.00 7.79 -8.45
N PHE A 79 5.51 6.57 -8.20
CA PHE A 79 4.18 6.32 -7.64
C PHE A 79 4.26 5.57 -6.32
N PHE A 80 3.42 5.97 -5.37
CA PHE A 80 3.05 5.15 -4.21
C PHE A 80 1.63 4.66 -4.41
N ILE A 81 1.42 3.35 -4.40
CA ILE A 81 0.13 2.73 -4.74
C ILE A 81 -0.38 1.90 -3.58
N GLY A 82 -1.67 2.04 -3.26
CA GLY A 82 -2.38 1.21 -2.30
C GLY A 82 -3.72 0.72 -2.83
N GLY A 83 -4.13 -0.46 -2.41
CA GLY A 83 -5.41 -1.07 -2.81
C GLY A 83 -6.65 -0.46 -2.15
N GLY A 84 -6.46 0.41 -1.16
CA GLY A 84 -7.51 0.97 -0.30
C GLY A 84 -7.39 0.52 1.15
N ASN A 85 -8.29 0.97 2.02
CA ASN A 85 -8.32 0.63 3.44
C ASN A 85 -8.74 -0.82 3.69
N VAL A 86 -9.49 -1.40 2.78
CA VAL A 86 -9.92 -2.80 2.80
C VAL A 86 -9.39 -3.49 1.54
N ASP A 87 -9.04 -4.76 1.67
CA ASP A 87 -8.72 -5.59 0.51
C ASP A 87 -9.82 -5.53 -0.54
N SER A 88 -9.48 -5.27 -1.80
CA SER A 88 -10.45 -5.06 -2.89
C SER A 88 -11.38 -6.25 -3.08
N MET A 89 -10.87 -7.47 -2.95
CA MET A 89 -11.68 -8.68 -3.09
C MET A 89 -12.66 -8.85 -1.92
N VAL A 90 -12.25 -8.49 -0.69
CA VAL A 90 -13.13 -8.49 0.49
C VAL A 90 -14.18 -7.39 0.39
N SER A 91 -13.83 -6.24 -0.19
CA SER A 91 -14.77 -5.15 -0.44
C SER A 91 -15.83 -5.52 -1.48
N HIS A 92 -15.40 -6.21 -2.56
CA HIS A 92 -16.28 -6.52 -3.71
C HIS A 92 -17.18 -7.74 -3.50
N TYR A 93 -16.75 -8.70 -2.67
CA TYR A 93 -17.43 -9.97 -2.56
C TYR A 93 -17.75 -10.34 -1.12
N SER A 94 -18.88 -11.03 -0.94
CA SER A 94 -19.17 -11.75 0.30
C SER A 94 -18.30 -13.02 0.40
N VAL A 95 -18.32 -13.66 1.57
CA VAL A 95 -17.69 -14.99 1.77
C VAL A 95 -18.23 -16.05 0.81
N ALA A 96 -19.50 -15.95 0.39
CA ALA A 96 -20.11 -16.83 -0.60
C ALA A 96 -19.75 -16.46 -2.05
N LYS A 97 -18.76 -15.59 -2.27
CA LYS A 97 -18.33 -15.07 -3.58
C LYS A 97 -19.44 -14.32 -4.35
N ILE A 98 -20.42 -13.78 -3.64
CA ILE A 98 -21.50 -12.98 -4.22
C ILE A 98 -21.02 -11.54 -4.32
N PRO A 99 -21.10 -10.88 -5.50
CA PRO A 99 -20.74 -9.48 -5.65
C PRO A 99 -21.58 -8.57 -4.73
N ARG A 100 -20.94 -7.58 -4.12
CA ARG A 100 -21.60 -6.54 -3.33
C ARG A 100 -21.99 -5.37 -4.24
N ALA A 101 -23.20 -4.85 -4.05
CA ALA A 101 -23.65 -3.65 -4.76
C ALA A 101 -23.12 -2.36 -4.10
N GLU A 102 -22.74 -2.43 -2.83
CA GLU A 102 -22.33 -1.30 -1.99
C GLU A 102 -20.83 -1.37 -1.68
N ASP A 103 -20.19 -0.22 -1.64
CA ASP A 103 -18.81 -0.02 -1.21
C ASP A 103 -18.72 1.30 -0.43
N GLU A 104 -18.63 1.22 0.89
CA GLU A 104 -18.60 2.37 1.81
C GLU A 104 -17.42 3.34 1.52
N TYR A 105 -16.36 2.86 0.86
CA TYR A 105 -15.19 3.64 0.50
C TYR A 105 -15.28 4.29 -0.88
N SER A 106 -16.40 4.13 -1.57
CA SER A 106 -16.64 4.69 -2.90
C SER A 106 -17.67 5.84 -2.85
N PRO A 107 -17.67 6.75 -3.85
CA PRO A 107 -18.61 7.86 -3.91
C PRO A 107 -20.07 7.37 -3.90
N GLY A 108 -20.87 7.94 -2.99
CA GLY A 108 -22.27 7.55 -2.79
C GLY A 108 -22.48 6.13 -2.28
N GLY A 109 -21.43 5.46 -1.80
CA GLY A 109 -21.51 4.08 -1.33
C GLY A 109 -21.70 3.03 -2.44
N LYS A 110 -21.44 3.38 -3.69
CA LYS A 110 -21.70 2.52 -4.86
C LYS A 110 -20.48 1.67 -5.20
N GLY A 111 -20.67 0.35 -5.29
CA GLY A 111 -19.65 -0.57 -5.76
C GLY A 111 -19.27 -0.38 -7.24
N GLY A 112 -18.11 -0.93 -7.63
CA GLY A 112 -17.61 -0.95 -9.03
C GLY A 112 -16.67 0.19 -9.41
N ALA A 113 -16.34 1.12 -8.51
CA ALA A 113 -15.39 2.20 -8.78
C ALA A 113 -13.93 1.74 -8.77
N ARG A 114 -13.60 0.62 -8.11
CA ARG A 114 -12.27 0.01 -8.12
C ARG A 114 -12.28 -1.35 -8.81
N PRO A 115 -11.15 -1.82 -9.37
CA PRO A 115 -11.05 -3.15 -9.94
C PRO A 115 -10.88 -4.22 -8.85
N ASP A 116 -11.13 -5.47 -9.20
CA ASP A 116 -10.66 -6.61 -8.45
C ASP A 116 -9.13 -6.60 -8.40
N ARG A 117 -8.54 -6.94 -7.24
CA ARG A 117 -7.09 -6.88 -7.01
C ARG A 117 -6.51 -5.52 -7.38
N SER A 118 -7.14 -4.48 -6.85
CA SER A 118 -6.88 -3.07 -7.20
C SER A 118 -5.39 -2.71 -7.12
N ALA A 119 -4.67 -3.20 -6.12
CA ALA A 119 -3.24 -2.97 -5.98
C ALA A 119 -2.44 -3.48 -7.19
N THR A 120 -2.72 -4.70 -7.67
CA THR A 120 -2.09 -5.28 -8.87
C THR A 120 -2.46 -4.50 -10.13
N VAL A 121 -3.76 -4.23 -10.32
CA VAL A 121 -4.24 -3.56 -11.54
C VAL A 121 -3.67 -2.15 -11.65
N TYR A 122 -3.71 -1.36 -10.58
CA TYR A 122 -3.19 0.00 -10.58
C TYR A 122 -1.67 0.05 -10.80
N THR A 123 -0.93 -0.91 -10.23
CA THR A 123 0.52 -1.01 -10.49
C THR A 123 0.83 -1.27 -11.96
N ARG A 124 0.12 -2.22 -12.58
CA ARG A 124 0.28 -2.51 -14.02
C ARG A 124 -0.05 -1.29 -14.89
N LEU A 125 -1.12 -0.57 -14.57
CA LEU A 125 -1.52 0.64 -15.30
C LEU A 125 -0.52 1.79 -15.11
N ALA A 126 0.05 1.97 -13.93
CA ALA A 126 1.12 2.93 -13.68
C ALA A 126 2.37 2.62 -14.51
N LYS A 127 2.78 1.34 -14.52
CA LYS A 127 3.90 0.86 -15.35
C LYS A 127 3.61 0.96 -16.85
N GLN A 128 2.37 0.75 -17.27
CA GLN A 128 1.96 0.96 -18.66
C GLN A 128 2.01 2.45 -19.05
N ALA A 129 1.60 3.34 -18.15
CA ALA A 129 1.64 4.79 -18.39
C ALA A 129 3.09 5.30 -18.45
N TYR A 130 3.94 4.82 -17.54
CA TYR A 130 5.33 5.28 -17.38
C TYR A 130 6.23 4.10 -16.97
N PRO A 131 6.72 3.30 -17.94
CA PRO A 131 7.49 2.06 -17.67
C PRO A 131 8.75 2.28 -16.83
N ASP A 132 9.39 3.44 -16.99
CA ASP A 132 10.68 3.75 -16.37
C ASP A 132 10.55 4.35 -14.96
N LEU A 133 9.32 4.62 -14.51
CA LEU A 133 9.12 5.22 -13.18
C LEU A 133 9.01 4.16 -12.09
N PRO A 134 9.62 4.41 -10.93
CA PRO A 134 9.45 3.58 -9.74
C PRO A 134 7.98 3.48 -9.29
N VAL A 135 7.57 2.27 -8.92
CA VAL A 135 6.27 2.00 -8.30
C VAL A 135 6.49 1.30 -6.97
N ILE A 136 6.15 2.01 -5.90
CA ILE A 136 6.19 1.51 -4.53
C ILE A 136 4.76 1.10 -4.15
N LEU A 137 4.57 -0.20 -3.94
CA LEU A 137 3.27 -0.78 -3.63
C LEU A 137 3.13 -1.01 -2.13
N GLY A 138 2.06 -0.53 -1.52
CA GLY A 138 1.84 -0.66 -0.08
C GLY A 138 0.40 -0.95 0.31
N GLY A 139 0.14 -0.84 1.61
CA GLY A 139 -1.18 -1.06 2.20
C GLY A 139 -1.50 -2.52 2.48
N LEU A 140 -2.75 -2.75 2.92
CA LEU A 140 -3.22 -4.05 3.40
C LEU A 140 -3.11 -5.14 2.32
N GLU A 141 -3.61 -4.87 1.13
CA GLU A 141 -3.66 -5.82 0.02
C GLU A 141 -2.26 -6.28 -0.40
N ALA A 142 -1.31 -5.36 -0.53
CA ALA A 142 0.07 -5.66 -0.86
C ALA A 142 0.77 -6.43 0.27
N SER A 143 0.57 -6.02 1.51
CA SER A 143 1.18 -6.66 2.68
C SER A 143 0.77 -8.12 2.82
N LEU A 144 -0.51 -8.44 2.59
CA LEU A 144 -1.02 -9.81 2.69
C LEU A 144 -0.59 -10.70 1.52
N ARG A 145 -0.29 -10.11 0.36
CA ARG A 145 0.08 -10.82 -0.87
C ARG A 145 1.56 -10.73 -1.23
N ARG A 146 2.41 -10.27 -0.30
CA ARG A 146 3.85 -10.08 -0.56
C ARG A 146 4.61 -11.38 -0.84
N PHE A 147 4.19 -12.51 -0.25
CA PHE A 147 4.68 -13.85 -0.58
C PHE A 147 3.72 -14.59 -1.53
N ALA A 148 4.12 -15.79 -1.96
CA ALA A 148 3.18 -16.71 -2.56
C ALA A 148 2.03 -16.99 -1.59
N HIS A 149 0.79 -16.80 -2.04
CA HIS A 149 -0.39 -16.77 -1.18
C HIS A 149 -1.55 -17.52 -1.81
N TYR A 150 -2.43 -18.07 -0.95
CA TYR A 150 -3.67 -18.70 -1.41
C TYR A 150 -4.71 -17.63 -1.74
N ASP A 151 -5.20 -17.66 -2.97
CA ASP A 151 -6.30 -16.81 -3.42
C ASP A 151 -7.62 -17.59 -3.29
N TYR A 152 -8.45 -17.15 -2.36
CA TYR A 152 -9.73 -17.78 -2.06
C TYR A 152 -10.70 -17.78 -3.24
N TRP A 153 -10.70 -16.72 -4.05
CA TRP A 153 -11.64 -16.57 -5.17
C TRP A 153 -11.30 -17.48 -6.34
N LEU A 154 -10.01 -17.67 -6.62
CA LEU A 154 -9.50 -18.56 -7.67
C LEU A 154 -9.27 -19.99 -7.18
N ASP A 155 -9.32 -20.23 -5.86
CA ASP A 155 -9.03 -21.53 -5.23
C ASP A 155 -7.65 -22.08 -5.64
N THR A 156 -6.64 -21.20 -5.65
CA THR A 156 -5.27 -21.54 -6.05
C THR A 156 -4.24 -20.70 -5.31
N VAL A 157 -3.00 -21.14 -5.33
CA VAL A 157 -1.87 -20.34 -4.82
C VAL A 157 -1.33 -19.48 -5.95
N LEU A 158 -1.27 -18.17 -5.70
CA LEU A 158 -0.68 -17.18 -6.61
C LEU A 158 0.74 -16.84 -6.18
N PRO A 159 1.60 -16.33 -7.10
CA PRO A 159 2.93 -15.82 -6.75
C PRO A 159 2.84 -14.54 -5.89
N SER A 160 4.00 -14.03 -5.49
CA SER A 160 4.09 -12.71 -4.85
C SER A 160 3.42 -11.63 -5.70
N ILE A 161 2.74 -10.70 -5.05
CA ILE A 161 2.16 -9.53 -5.73
C ILE A 161 3.25 -8.68 -6.42
N ALA A 162 4.51 -8.70 -5.97
CA ALA A 162 5.62 -8.05 -6.67
C ALA A 162 5.83 -8.62 -8.07
N GLU A 163 5.82 -9.96 -8.19
CA GLU A 163 5.94 -10.63 -9.48
C GLU A 163 4.68 -10.43 -10.34
N ASP A 164 3.50 -10.55 -9.72
CA ASP A 164 2.23 -10.44 -10.43
C ASP A 164 1.95 -9.01 -10.93
N SER A 165 2.30 -7.99 -10.15
CA SER A 165 2.02 -6.58 -10.50
C SER A 165 3.14 -5.89 -11.27
N GLY A 166 4.39 -6.30 -11.07
CA GLY A 166 5.58 -5.61 -11.56
C GLY A 166 5.98 -4.40 -10.70
N ALA A 167 5.57 -4.35 -9.44
CA ALA A 167 6.02 -3.34 -8.49
C ALA A 167 7.53 -3.49 -8.22
N ASP A 168 8.23 -2.37 -8.08
CA ASP A 168 9.68 -2.37 -7.80
C ASP A 168 9.96 -2.67 -6.32
N ILE A 169 9.17 -2.07 -5.43
CA ILE A 169 9.26 -2.27 -3.98
C ILE A 169 7.85 -2.49 -3.41
N ILE A 170 7.70 -3.46 -2.51
CA ILE A 170 6.54 -3.56 -1.63
C ILE A 170 6.91 -2.97 -0.28
N SER A 171 6.16 -2.00 0.22
CA SER A 171 6.20 -1.53 1.60
C SER A 171 5.12 -2.24 2.39
N PHE A 172 5.49 -3.08 3.35
CA PHE A 172 4.52 -3.85 4.13
C PHE A 172 4.43 -3.37 5.58
N GLY A 173 3.30 -3.63 6.21
CA GLY A 173 3.02 -3.18 7.57
C GLY A 173 2.70 -1.69 7.64
N MET A 174 3.27 -0.99 8.62
CA MET A 174 3.18 0.47 8.73
C MET A 174 4.26 1.12 7.87
N GLY A 175 3.84 1.90 6.89
CA GLY A 175 4.69 2.35 5.80
C GLY A 175 5.34 3.73 5.98
N GLU A 176 5.25 4.37 7.13
CA GLU A 176 5.69 5.76 7.31
C GLU A 176 7.21 5.91 7.13
N HIS A 177 8.00 5.12 7.84
CA HIS A 177 9.46 5.17 7.75
C HIS A 177 9.95 4.81 6.34
N GLN A 178 9.41 3.72 5.78
CA GLN A 178 9.76 3.26 4.44
C GLN A 178 9.44 4.33 3.39
N THR A 179 8.26 4.95 3.49
CA THR A 179 7.84 5.99 2.54
C THR A 179 8.82 7.15 2.51
N VAL A 180 9.19 7.67 3.68
CA VAL A 180 10.13 8.80 3.78
C VAL A 180 11.52 8.42 3.27
N GLU A 181 12.03 7.26 3.68
CA GLU A 181 13.37 6.82 3.28
C GLU A 181 13.45 6.53 1.77
N ILE A 182 12.48 5.81 1.21
CA ILE A 182 12.44 5.53 -0.23
C ILE A 182 12.30 6.83 -1.02
N ALA A 183 11.40 7.72 -0.62
CA ALA A 183 11.21 9.01 -1.31
C ALA A 183 12.50 9.85 -1.29
N ARG A 184 13.20 9.90 -0.16
CA ARG A 184 14.46 10.62 -0.01
C ARG A 184 15.55 10.06 -0.94
N ARG A 185 15.69 8.73 -1.02
CA ARG A 185 16.68 8.05 -1.86
C ARG A 185 16.39 8.24 -3.36
N LEU A 186 15.12 8.09 -3.77
CA LEU A 186 14.70 8.38 -5.15
C LEU A 186 14.93 9.85 -5.52
N ALA A 187 14.66 10.78 -4.60
CA ALA A 187 14.90 12.22 -4.82
C ALA A 187 16.39 12.56 -4.91
N ALA A 188 17.26 11.79 -4.25
CA ALA A 188 18.70 11.87 -4.37
C ALA A 188 19.24 11.28 -5.69
N GLY A 189 18.38 10.68 -6.52
CA GLY A 189 18.76 10.07 -7.80
C GLY A 189 19.25 8.62 -7.69
N GLU A 190 19.01 7.96 -6.56
CA GLU A 190 19.36 6.56 -6.40
C GLU A 190 18.40 5.68 -7.24
N PRO A 191 18.91 4.74 -8.04
CA PRO A 191 18.08 3.80 -8.80
C PRO A 191 17.23 2.94 -7.86
N VAL A 192 15.95 2.72 -8.20
CA VAL A 192 15.02 1.98 -7.34
C VAL A 192 15.47 0.55 -7.07
N GLU A 193 16.13 -0.09 -8.03
CA GLU A 193 16.67 -1.44 -7.93
C GLU A 193 17.84 -1.56 -6.95
N SER A 194 18.49 -0.46 -6.57
CA SER A 194 19.55 -0.43 -5.54
C SER A 194 18.99 -0.21 -4.12
N ILE A 195 17.71 0.16 -3.99
CA ILE A 195 17.04 0.37 -2.69
C ILE A 195 16.59 -0.98 -2.13
N THR A 196 17.51 -1.75 -1.59
CA THR A 196 17.29 -3.14 -1.17
C THR A 196 17.41 -3.35 0.35
N ASP A 197 17.78 -2.33 1.11
CA ASP A 197 18.15 -2.39 2.53
C ASP A 197 17.20 -1.61 3.47
N VAL A 198 16.01 -1.26 2.98
CA VAL A 198 15.01 -0.56 3.81
C VAL A 198 14.16 -1.57 4.58
N ASP A 199 14.15 -1.46 5.92
CA ASP A 199 13.31 -2.29 6.78
C ASP A 199 11.82 -2.15 6.41
N GLY A 200 11.05 -3.25 6.50
CA GLY A 200 9.63 -3.25 6.16
C GLY A 200 9.35 -3.24 4.66
N THR A 201 10.33 -3.62 3.83
CA THR A 201 10.15 -3.71 2.38
C THR A 201 10.39 -5.13 1.84
N CYS A 202 9.82 -5.38 0.67
CA CYS A 202 10.18 -6.54 -0.15
C CYS A 202 10.53 -6.07 -1.57
N TYR A 203 11.43 -6.80 -2.22
CA TYR A 203 11.85 -6.56 -3.60
C TYR A 203 12.15 -7.89 -4.31
N LEU A 204 12.22 -7.84 -5.63
CA LEU A 204 12.62 -8.99 -6.46
C LEU A 204 14.08 -8.84 -6.90
N THR A 205 14.85 -9.93 -6.79
CA THR A 205 16.25 -9.94 -7.20
C THR A 205 16.64 -11.27 -7.84
N ASP A 206 17.81 -11.30 -8.45
CA ASP A 206 18.42 -12.50 -8.99
C ASP A 206 19.21 -13.26 -7.91
N PHE A 207 19.55 -14.52 -8.17
CA PHE A 207 20.25 -15.37 -7.19
C PHE A 207 21.59 -14.77 -6.73
N ASP A 208 22.34 -14.16 -7.65
CA ASP A 208 23.68 -13.61 -7.37
C ASP A 208 23.66 -12.35 -6.49
N HIS A 209 22.47 -11.76 -6.27
CA HIS A 209 22.27 -10.55 -5.47
C HIS A 209 21.47 -10.81 -4.18
N LEU A 210 21.37 -12.09 -3.76
CA LEU A 210 20.73 -12.43 -2.50
C LEU A 210 21.56 -11.92 -1.29
N PRO A 211 20.90 -11.56 -0.16
CA PRO A 211 21.60 -11.20 1.07
C PRO A 211 22.52 -12.36 1.56
N GLU A 212 23.57 -12.02 2.29
CA GLU A 212 24.48 -13.05 2.84
C GLU A 212 23.81 -13.97 3.88
N ARG A 213 22.82 -13.45 4.59
CA ARG A 213 22.10 -14.18 5.65
C ARG A 213 20.60 -14.00 5.50
N TYR A 214 19.90 -15.11 5.40
CA TYR A 214 18.45 -15.12 5.31
C TYR A 214 17.88 -16.48 5.73
N VAL A 215 16.58 -16.53 5.97
CA VAL A 215 15.81 -17.75 6.12
C VAL A 215 15.13 -18.06 4.79
N GLU A 216 15.39 -19.22 4.24
CA GLU A 216 14.77 -19.63 2.98
C GLU A 216 13.36 -20.18 3.23
N CYS A 217 12.41 -19.66 2.49
CA CYS A 217 11.04 -20.15 2.44
C CYS A 217 10.87 -21.01 1.18
N ALA A 218 10.07 -22.07 1.28
CA ALA A 218 9.78 -22.91 0.10
C ALA A 218 9.26 -22.05 -1.07
N GLY A 219 9.85 -22.26 -2.26
CA GLY A 219 9.52 -21.45 -3.45
C GLY A 219 8.07 -21.62 -3.93
N PHE A 220 7.60 -20.68 -4.71
CA PHE A 220 6.22 -20.58 -5.21
C PHE A 220 5.71 -21.91 -5.78
N ARG A 221 6.44 -22.54 -6.72
CA ARG A 221 6.01 -23.79 -7.35
C ARG A 221 5.81 -24.92 -6.32
N LYS A 222 6.66 -24.96 -5.28
CA LYS A 222 6.55 -25.98 -4.23
C LYS A 222 5.35 -25.71 -3.32
N VAL A 223 5.14 -24.49 -2.86
CA VAL A 223 4.00 -24.15 -2.00
C VAL A 223 2.67 -24.26 -2.76
N ALA A 224 2.65 -24.03 -4.06
CA ALA A 224 1.46 -24.19 -4.88
C ALA A 224 1.02 -25.66 -5.05
N SER A 225 1.97 -26.61 -4.97
CA SER A 225 1.70 -28.04 -5.18
C SER A 225 1.64 -28.86 -3.89
N ASP A 226 2.11 -28.33 -2.76
CA ASP A 226 2.28 -29.07 -1.51
C ASP A 226 1.77 -28.23 -0.31
N LYS A 227 0.62 -28.65 0.25
CA LYS A 227 0.00 -27.97 1.41
C LYS A 227 0.88 -27.97 2.66
N VAL A 228 1.73 -28.99 2.85
CA VAL A 228 2.65 -29.04 3.98
C VAL A 228 3.77 -28.01 3.79
N ALA A 229 4.31 -27.89 2.57
CA ALA A 229 5.28 -26.86 2.25
C ALA A 229 4.67 -25.46 2.41
N TYR A 230 3.41 -25.25 2.01
CA TYR A 230 2.69 -24.01 2.23
C TYR A 230 2.56 -23.67 3.73
N ALA A 231 2.13 -24.63 4.54
CA ALA A 231 2.00 -24.43 6.00
C ALA A 231 3.34 -24.09 6.66
N LYS A 232 4.43 -24.75 6.24
CA LYS A 232 5.80 -24.44 6.73
C LYS A 232 6.24 -23.03 6.29
N ALA A 233 5.92 -22.63 5.06
CA ALA A 233 6.22 -21.30 4.57
C ALA A 233 5.46 -20.21 5.38
N CYS A 234 4.18 -20.42 5.68
CA CYS A 234 3.41 -19.54 6.56
C CYS A 234 4.03 -19.48 7.97
N ARG A 235 4.49 -20.60 8.51
CA ARG A 235 5.13 -20.65 9.83
C ARG A 235 6.43 -19.83 9.86
N ILE A 236 7.28 -19.96 8.83
CA ILE A 236 8.50 -19.16 8.71
C ILE A 236 8.16 -17.66 8.67
N GLN A 237 7.15 -17.26 7.90
CA GLN A 237 6.71 -15.88 7.83
C GLN A 237 6.25 -15.36 9.20
N MET A 238 5.47 -16.16 9.95
CA MET A 238 5.00 -15.79 11.29
C MET A 238 6.14 -15.66 12.31
N ASP A 239 7.10 -16.58 12.28
CA ASP A 239 8.21 -16.60 13.24
C ASP A 239 9.21 -15.45 13.01
N ASN A 240 9.16 -14.78 11.86
CA ASN A 240 10.07 -13.68 11.48
C ASN A 240 9.36 -12.34 11.33
N GLN A 241 8.24 -12.13 12.03
CA GLN A 241 7.52 -10.85 12.01
C GLN A 241 7.95 -9.87 13.11
N ASP A 242 8.74 -10.33 14.04
CA ASP A 242 9.26 -9.50 15.13
C ASP A 242 10.44 -8.65 14.63
N VAL A 243 10.39 -7.35 14.89
CA VAL A 243 11.41 -6.40 14.44
C VAL A 243 12.77 -6.58 15.12
N VAL A 244 12.84 -7.26 16.29
CA VAL A 244 14.06 -7.47 17.06
C VAL A 244 14.69 -8.82 16.74
N SER A 245 13.87 -9.86 16.62
CA SER A 245 14.31 -11.26 16.45
C SER A 245 14.06 -11.82 15.06
N GLY A 246 13.34 -11.09 14.22
CA GLY A 246 13.05 -11.50 12.84
C GLY A 246 14.28 -11.50 11.94
N ASN A 247 14.22 -12.31 10.90
CA ASN A 247 15.27 -12.43 9.90
C ASN A 247 14.75 -11.99 8.53
N ILE A 248 15.67 -11.70 7.62
CA ILE A 248 15.38 -11.58 6.20
C ILE A 248 14.83 -12.92 5.72
N ILE A 249 13.74 -12.90 4.96
CA ILE A 249 13.14 -14.10 4.35
C ILE A 249 13.31 -14.04 2.84
N VAL A 250 13.72 -15.15 2.25
CA VAL A 250 13.81 -15.30 0.80
C VAL A 250 12.86 -16.40 0.32
N GLN A 251 12.10 -16.10 -0.72
CA GLN A 251 11.23 -17.06 -1.39
C GLN A 251 11.46 -17.00 -2.91
N LYS A 252 11.86 -18.13 -3.50
CA LYS A 252 11.92 -18.22 -4.97
C LYS A 252 10.53 -18.09 -5.57
N GLN A 253 10.36 -17.15 -6.46
CA GLN A 253 9.17 -17.00 -7.30
C GLN A 253 9.33 -17.82 -8.58
N SER A 254 8.88 -17.35 -9.75
CA SER A 254 9.05 -18.08 -11.00
C SER A 254 10.52 -18.09 -11.44
N GLU A 255 11.07 -16.93 -11.77
CA GLU A 255 12.44 -16.78 -12.22
C GLU A 255 13.32 -16.04 -11.18
N LYS A 256 12.75 -15.07 -10.47
CA LYS A 256 13.43 -14.24 -9.47
C LYS A 256 13.18 -14.72 -8.05
N TYR A 257 13.86 -14.11 -7.12
CA TYR A 257 13.71 -14.33 -5.69
C TYR A 257 13.07 -13.09 -5.07
N LEU A 258 12.01 -13.31 -4.31
CA LEU A 258 11.48 -12.29 -3.42
C LEU A 258 12.35 -12.28 -2.15
N VAL A 259 12.85 -11.12 -1.82
CA VAL A 259 13.53 -10.84 -0.54
C VAL A 259 12.59 -9.99 0.30
N GLN A 260 12.25 -10.43 1.49
CA GLN A 260 11.61 -9.61 2.52
C GLN A 260 12.65 -9.19 3.54
N ASN A 261 12.88 -7.90 3.67
CA ASN A 261 13.67 -7.32 4.74
C ASN A 261 13.00 -7.54 6.12
N ILE A 262 13.74 -7.34 7.19
CA ILE A 262 13.15 -7.37 8.53
C ILE A 262 12.01 -6.35 8.61
N PRO A 263 10.98 -6.59 9.45
CA PRO A 263 9.90 -5.63 9.63
C PRO A 263 10.42 -4.27 10.11
N ALA A 264 9.77 -3.20 9.66
CA ALA A 264 10.10 -1.84 10.11
C ALA A 264 9.84 -1.69 11.61
N LYS A 265 10.67 -0.89 12.27
CA LYS A 265 10.44 -0.51 13.67
C LYS A 265 9.12 0.24 13.81
N PRO A 266 8.36 -0.01 14.87
CA PRO A 266 7.17 0.77 15.16
C PRO A 266 7.52 2.23 15.39
N LEU A 267 6.61 3.13 14.98
CA LEU A 267 6.74 4.54 15.32
C LEU A 267 6.75 4.71 16.84
N VAL A 268 7.72 5.44 17.35
CA VAL A 268 7.69 5.86 18.74
C VAL A 268 6.61 6.94 18.94
N ARG A 269 6.21 7.17 20.19
CA ARG A 269 5.07 8.05 20.50
C ARG A 269 5.13 9.41 19.80
N TRP A 270 6.26 10.10 19.87
CA TRP A 270 6.39 11.43 19.26
C TRP A 270 6.30 11.42 17.72
N GLU A 271 6.75 10.33 17.07
CA GLU A 271 6.60 10.15 15.62
C GLU A 271 5.13 9.93 15.27
N LEU A 272 4.44 9.08 16.02
CA LEU A 272 3.02 8.83 15.83
C LEU A 272 2.20 10.11 16.06
N ASP A 273 2.51 10.89 17.12
CA ASP A 273 1.88 12.16 17.37
C ASP A 273 2.13 13.16 16.22
N LYS A 274 3.35 13.19 15.65
CA LYS A 274 3.68 14.00 14.47
C LYS A 274 2.85 13.60 13.25
N VAL A 275 2.71 12.30 12.97
CA VAL A 275 1.90 11.80 11.85
C VAL A 275 0.43 12.22 12.00
N TYR A 276 -0.15 12.10 13.20
CA TYR A 276 -1.54 12.48 13.45
C TYR A 276 -1.79 13.97 13.56
N ALA A 277 -0.74 14.77 13.75
CA ALA A 277 -0.80 16.24 13.74
C ALA A 277 -0.67 16.84 12.33
N LEU A 278 -0.45 16.04 11.29
CA LEU A 278 -0.42 16.54 9.91
C LEU A 278 -1.74 17.21 9.54
N PRO A 279 -1.75 18.14 8.57
CA PRO A 279 -2.88 19.02 8.29
C PRO A 279 -4.01 18.32 7.52
N TYR A 280 -4.54 17.24 8.09
CA TYR A 280 -5.70 16.56 7.51
C TYR A 280 -6.95 17.42 7.60
N THR A 281 -7.71 17.48 6.51
CA THR A 281 -9.02 18.19 6.51
C THR A 281 -10.08 17.44 7.31
N ARG A 282 -9.89 16.16 7.57
CA ARG A 282 -10.84 15.22 8.21
C ARG A 282 -12.18 15.12 7.48
N ARG A 283 -12.14 15.30 6.16
CA ARG A 283 -13.30 15.25 5.27
C ARG A 283 -12.95 14.48 4.00
N TYR A 284 -13.96 14.02 3.28
CA TYR A 284 -13.79 13.60 1.89
C TYR A 284 -13.65 14.83 0.98
N HIS A 285 -13.03 14.65 -0.17
CA HIS A 285 -12.88 15.73 -1.15
C HIS A 285 -14.26 16.19 -1.66
N PRO A 286 -14.55 17.51 -1.73
CA PRO A 286 -15.88 18.04 -2.05
C PRO A 286 -16.43 17.62 -3.42
N ILE A 287 -15.59 17.17 -4.37
CA ILE A 287 -16.07 16.63 -5.67
C ILE A 287 -17.10 15.49 -5.51
N TYR A 288 -17.10 14.81 -4.36
CA TYR A 288 -18.02 13.69 -4.11
C TYR A 288 -19.37 14.12 -3.52
N GLU A 289 -19.58 15.39 -3.15
CA GLU A 289 -20.83 15.85 -2.56
C GLU A 289 -22.03 15.60 -3.48
N ALA A 290 -21.90 15.96 -4.76
CA ALA A 290 -22.94 15.71 -5.75
C ALA A 290 -23.24 14.22 -5.99
N MET A 291 -22.34 13.33 -5.58
CA MET A 291 -22.48 11.87 -5.69
C MET A 291 -23.04 11.24 -4.40
N GLY A 292 -23.33 12.02 -3.35
CA GLY A 292 -23.80 11.55 -2.05
C GLY A 292 -22.69 11.38 -1.00
N GLY A 293 -21.50 11.94 -1.25
CA GLY A 293 -20.35 11.88 -0.34
C GLY A 293 -19.65 10.52 -0.34
N VAL A 294 -18.86 10.26 0.72
CA VAL A 294 -18.16 8.98 0.95
C VAL A 294 -18.60 8.45 2.32
N PRO A 295 -19.42 7.38 2.38
CA PRO A 295 -20.03 6.92 3.63
C PRO A 295 -19.03 6.58 4.75
N ALA A 296 -17.88 5.98 4.40
CA ALA A 296 -16.85 5.55 5.34
C ALA A 296 -16.33 6.66 6.28
N ILE A 297 -16.48 7.94 5.91
CA ILE A 297 -16.09 9.06 6.78
C ILE A 297 -16.92 9.13 8.06
N ARG A 298 -18.19 8.68 8.02
CA ARG A 298 -19.13 8.82 9.14
C ARG A 298 -18.66 8.13 10.41
N GLU A 299 -17.93 7.02 10.25
CA GLU A 299 -17.42 6.24 11.40
C GLU A 299 -16.16 6.87 12.01
N VAL A 300 -15.38 7.60 11.24
CA VAL A 300 -14.03 8.03 11.64
C VAL A 300 -13.86 9.53 11.77
N GLN A 301 -14.75 10.36 11.24
CA GLN A 301 -14.59 11.81 11.15
C GLN A 301 -14.14 12.48 12.45
N PHE A 302 -14.72 12.07 13.56
CA PHE A 302 -14.43 12.59 14.91
C PHE A 302 -13.65 11.59 15.78
N SER A 303 -13.11 10.53 15.17
CA SER A 303 -12.35 9.52 15.91
C SER A 303 -10.97 10.02 16.32
N ILE A 304 -10.50 9.50 17.46
CA ILE A 304 -9.12 9.64 17.93
C ILE A 304 -8.49 8.26 17.92
N ILE A 305 -7.42 8.10 17.15
CA ILE A 305 -6.69 6.83 17.10
C ILE A 305 -5.81 6.74 18.34
N GLN A 306 -6.07 5.75 19.18
CA GLN A 306 -5.35 5.55 20.44
C GLN A 306 -4.19 4.55 20.31
N ASN A 307 -4.30 3.60 19.40
CA ASN A 307 -3.28 2.59 19.13
C ASN A 307 -3.43 2.05 17.70
N ARG A 308 -2.39 1.41 17.21
CA ARG A 308 -2.41 0.61 15.98
C ARG A 308 -2.07 -0.82 16.33
N GLY A 309 -2.69 -1.80 15.62
CA GLY A 309 -2.47 -3.21 15.84
C GLY A 309 -3.26 -3.80 17.00
N CYS A 310 -2.93 -5.03 17.35
CA CYS A 310 -3.61 -5.81 18.37
C CYS A 310 -2.61 -6.81 18.99
N PHE A 311 -2.64 -6.97 20.31
CA PHE A 311 -1.80 -7.97 21.01
C PHE A 311 -2.41 -9.38 21.05
N GLY A 312 -3.59 -9.58 20.44
CA GLY A 312 -4.26 -10.89 20.37
C GLY A 312 -3.57 -11.84 19.39
N GLY A 313 -3.15 -13.01 19.85
CA GLY A 313 -2.53 -14.06 19.02
C GLY A 313 -3.53 -14.96 18.29
N CYS A 314 -4.59 -14.41 17.69
CA CYS A 314 -5.68 -15.18 17.08
C CYS A 314 -5.24 -15.85 15.77
N ASN A 315 -5.26 -17.17 15.70
CA ASN A 315 -4.79 -17.95 14.54
C ASN A 315 -5.54 -17.68 13.24
N PHE A 316 -6.74 -17.12 13.30
CA PHE A 316 -7.54 -16.77 12.11
C PHE A 316 -7.32 -15.34 11.64
N CYS A 317 -6.59 -14.51 12.39
CA CYS A 317 -6.53 -13.08 12.14
C CYS A 317 -5.35 -12.70 11.25
N ALA A 318 -5.62 -12.10 10.11
CA ALA A 318 -4.60 -11.63 9.17
C ALA A 318 -3.76 -10.45 9.72
N ILE A 319 -4.21 -9.75 10.77
CA ILE A 319 -3.44 -8.65 11.40
C ILE A 319 -2.08 -9.14 11.88
N GLN A 320 -1.96 -10.39 12.31
CA GLN A 320 -0.68 -10.98 12.70
C GLN A 320 0.35 -10.97 11.56
N LEU A 321 -0.11 -11.19 10.32
CA LEU A 321 0.77 -11.21 9.14
C LEU A 321 1.20 -9.81 8.69
N LEU A 322 0.61 -8.76 9.25
CA LEU A 322 0.94 -7.37 8.96
C LEU A 322 2.02 -6.79 9.86
N SER A 323 2.60 -7.58 10.75
CA SER A 323 3.55 -7.11 11.79
C SER A 323 2.99 -6.01 12.71
N LEU A 324 1.65 -5.90 12.80
CA LEU A 324 0.98 -4.88 13.61
C LEU A 324 0.73 -5.35 15.05
N ILE A 325 0.91 -6.62 15.33
CA ILE A 325 0.50 -7.23 16.60
C ILE A 325 1.40 -6.84 17.77
N HIS A 326 2.65 -6.49 17.49
CA HIS A 326 3.65 -6.12 18.50
C HIS A 326 3.78 -4.61 18.68
N ILE A 327 2.93 -3.81 18.02
CA ILE A 327 3.04 -2.36 17.89
C ILE A 327 1.94 -1.64 18.67
N SER A 328 1.20 -2.33 19.53
CA SER A 328 0.19 -1.69 20.37
C SER A 328 0.87 -0.98 21.56
N GLU A 329 1.48 0.17 21.32
CA GLU A 329 1.71 1.09 22.43
C GLU A 329 0.43 1.92 22.62
N PRO A 330 -0.15 1.92 23.84
CA PRO A 330 -1.24 2.83 24.14
C PRO A 330 -0.72 4.27 24.04
N THR A 331 -1.21 4.99 23.06
CA THR A 331 -0.75 6.35 22.77
C THR A 331 -1.28 7.38 23.78
N ARG A 332 -2.24 7.03 24.62
CA ARG A 332 -2.73 7.91 25.72
C ARG A 332 -3.46 7.09 26.80
#